data_a8440ec093b7035f78d362218efb7d89
#
_entry.id   a8440ec093b7035f78d362218efb7d89
#
_cell.length_a   1.000
_cell.length_b   1.000
_cell.length_c   1.000
_cell.angle_alpha   90.00
_cell.angle_beta   90.00
_cell.angle_gamma   90.00
#
_symmetry.space_group_name_H-M   'P 1'
#
loop_
_entity.id
_entity.type
_entity.pdbx_description
1 polymer ?
#
loop_
_entity_poly.entity_id
_entity_poly.type
_entity_poly.pdbx_seq_one_letter_code
_entity_poly.pdbx_strand_id
1 'polypeptide(L)'
;NAVSDEMRAKHNERVRNGLEDVRFHSLSVWTPNVNIFRDPRWGRGQETYGEDPYLTSQMGIAVVKGLQGPENEKYRKLLACAKHYAVHSGPEWSRHTANLNNVSPRDLWETYLPAFKALVQKADVREVMCAYQRLDDDPCCGNTRLLQQILRDEWGFKYLVVSDCGAIADFWTSHKSSSDAVHAAVKGTMAGTDVECGYGYAYQKLPEAVSRGLITEEEVDKHVLRLMEGRFELGEMDDPSLVNWTKIPMSVVNCKAHKDLSLNMSRQTMTLLQNKNNVLPLSKSIRKIAVI
;
A
#
# COMPACT_ATOMS: atom_id res chain seq x y z
N ASN A 1 15.75 -4.91 -1.10
CA ASN A 1 15.91 -6.37 -1.41
C ASN A 1 15.75 -7.25 -0.17
N ALA A 2 16.41 -6.97 0.98
CA ALA A 2 16.37 -7.83 2.16
C ALA A 2 14.94 -8.20 2.60
N VAL A 3 14.04 -7.19 2.69
CA VAL A 3 12.61 -7.43 3.04
C VAL A 3 11.95 -8.38 2.05
N SER A 4 12.17 -8.16 0.74
CA SER A 4 11.55 -9.02 -0.28
C SER A 4 12.13 -10.43 -0.30
N ASP A 5 13.42 -10.61 0.02
CA ASP A 5 14.02 -11.94 0.17
C ASP A 5 13.39 -12.69 1.35
N GLU A 6 13.28 -12.04 2.50
CA GLU A 6 12.67 -12.66 3.69
C GLU A 6 11.19 -12.99 3.51
N MET A 7 10.43 -12.10 2.84
CA MET A 7 9.02 -12.37 2.58
C MET A 7 8.83 -13.54 1.62
N ARG A 8 9.60 -13.59 0.53
CA ARG A 8 9.57 -14.76 -0.38
C ARG A 8 9.98 -16.04 0.33
N ALA A 9 11.02 -16.01 1.15
CA ALA A 9 11.45 -17.19 1.92
C ALA A 9 10.32 -17.73 2.81
N LYS A 10 9.64 -16.84 3.54
CA LYS A 10 8.49 -17.21 4.39
C LYS A 10 7.31 -17.76 3.60
N HIS A 11 6.99 -17.12 2.48
CA HIS A 11 5.95 -17.61 1.57
C HIS A 11 6.31 -19.00 1.03
N ASN A 12 7.51 -19.18 0.49
CA ASN A 12 7.97 -20.45 -0.07
C ASN A 12 7.91 -21.59 0.97
N GLU A 13 8.29 -21.30 2.21
CA GLU A 13 8.22 -22.29 3.29
C GLU A 13 6.79 -22.70 3.61
N ARG A 14 5.85 -21.74 3.57
CA ARG A 14 4.44 -22.04 3.81
C ARG A 14 3.82 -22.86 2.70
N VAL A 15 4.09 -22.50 1.44
CA VAL A 15 3.63 -23.28 0.29
C VAL A 15 4.12 -24.72 0.39
N ARG A 16 5.41 -24.92 0.70
CA ARG A 16 5.98 -26.26 0.93
C ARG A 16 5.30 -27.06 2.05
N ASN A 17 4.75 -26.36 3.05
CA ASN A 17 4.05 -26.98 4.17
C ASN A 17 2.52 -27.04 3.98
N GLY A 18 2.00 -26.68 2.81
CA GLY A 18 0.56 -26.68 2.53
C GLY A 18 -0.23 -25.64 3.34
N LEU A 19 0.39 -24.53 3.72
CA LEU A 19 -0.18 -23.47 4.56
C LEU A 19 -0.34 -22.17 3.76
N GLU A 20 -0.95 -22.22 2.59
CA GLU A 20 -1.01 -21.11 1.64
C GLU A 20 -1.89 -19.94 2.11
N ASP A 21 -3.00 -20.21 2.78
CA ASP A 21 -4.03 -19.23 3.13
C ASP A 21 -3.78 -18.47 4.44
N VAL A 22 -2.55 -18.33 4.89
CA VAL A 22 -2.28 -17.64 6.14
C VAL A 22 -1.99 -16.16 5.93
N ARG A 23 -2.77 -15.33 6.62
CA ARG A 23 -2.63 -13.87 6.63
C ARG A 23 -1.18 -13.43 6.88
N PHE A 24 -0.73 -12.38 6.20
CA PHE A 24 0.63 -11.81 6.25
C PHE A 24 1.75 -12.66 5.64
N HIS A 25 1.42 -13.65 4.84
CA HIS A 25 2.40 -14.46 4.11
C HIS A 25 2.15 -14.51 2.60
N SER A 26 1.34 -13.57 2.09
CA SER A 26 1.12 -13.40 0.66
C SER A 26 2.31 -12.71 -0.02
N LEU A 27 2.27 -12.67 -1.34
CA LEU A 27 3.27 -12.00 -2.17
C LEU A 27 2.87 -10.57 -2.54
N SER A 28 1.69 -10.13 -2.15
CA SER A 28 1.26 -8.75 -2.15
C SER A 28 1.65 -8.08 -0.84
N VAL A 29 2.37 -6.96 -0.90
CA VAL A 29 2.96 -6.30 0.26
C VAL A 29 2.52 -4.86 0.32
N TRP A 30 1.72 -4.52 1.33
CA TRP A 30 1.08 -3.21 1.44
C TRP A 30 2.01 -2.13 1.99
N THR A 31 3.02 -1.83 1.20
CA THR A 31 4.04 -0.80 1.39
C THR A 31 4.59 -0.37 0.02
N PRO A 32 5.06 0.87 -0.16
CA PRO A 32 5.32 1.92 0.84
C PRO A 32 4.10 2.79 1.17
N ASN A 33 4.08 3.34 2.41
CA ASN A 33 3.21 4.44 2.75
C ASN A 33 3.87 5.75 2.27
N VAL A 34 3.31 6.35 1.22
CA VAL A 34 3.82 7.59 0.59
C VAL A 34 2.94 8.81 0.88
N ASN A 35 2.10 8.73 1.89
CA ASN A 35 1.37 9.89 2.39
C ASN A 35 2.34 10.91 3.00
N ILE A 36 2.00 12.18 2.89
CA ILE A 36 2.82 13.27 3.40
C ILE A 36 2.52 13.53 4.87
N PHE A 37 3.56 13.55 5.70
CA PHE A 37 3.45 13.82 7.13
C PHE A 37 3.26 15.33 7.36
N ARG A 38 2.02 15.78 7.46
CA ARG A 38 1.65 17.20 7.54
C ARG A 38 1.40 17.70 8.96
N ASP A 39 0.98 16.82 9.86
CA ASP A 39 0.56 17.18 11.21
C ASP A 39 1.13 16.17 12.21
N PRO A 40 1.87 16.61 13.25
CA PRO A 40 2.48 15.71 14.24
C PRO A 40 1.46 14.92 15.06
N ARG A 41 0.18 15.31 15.05
CA ARG A 41 -0.91 14.58 15.71
C ARG A 41 -1.39 13.36 14.89
N TRP A 42 -0.97 13.21 13.66
CA TRP A 42 -1.32 12.04 12.87
C TRP A 42 -0.66 10.77 13.42
N GLY A 43 -1.47 9.82 13.91
CA GLY A 43 -1.02 8.61 14.59
C GLY A 43 -0.19 7.63 13.74
N ARG A 44 -0.16 7.81 12.41
CA ARG A 44 0.59 6.97 11.47
C ARG A 44 1.75 7.68 10.78
N GLY A 45 2.13 8.86 11.27
CA GLY A 45 3.23 9.65 10.71
C GLY A 45 4.56 8.90 10.63
N GLN A 46 4.85 8.04 11.63
CA GLN A 46 6.06 7.22 11.68
C GLN A 46 6.15 6.16 10.56
N GLU A 47 5.06 5.86 9.85
CA GLU A 47 5.08 4.95 8.71
C GLU A 47 5.58 5.62 7.43
N THR A 48 5.79 6.94 7.43
CA THR A 48 6.04 7.75 6.24
C THR A 48 7.49 8.21 6.13
N TYR A 49 7.83 8.81 5.00
CA TYR A 49 9.18 9.35 4.71
C TYR A 49 9.32 10.84 5.03
N GLY A 50 8.29 11.46 5.63
CA GLY A 50 8.31 12.84 6.08
C GLY A 50 7.39 13.78 5.30
N GLU A 51 7.76 15.05 5.25
CA GLU A 51 6.92 16.15 4.76
C GLU A 51 7.14 16.47 3.27
N ASP A 52 8.29 16.11 2.73
CA ASP A 52 8.73 16.49 1.39
C ASP A 52 8.22 15.50 0.34
N PRO A 53 7.38 15.92 -0.64
CA PRO A 53 6.86 15.05 -1.68
C PRO A 53 7.95 14.48 -2.61
N TYR A 54 9.04 15.22 -2.83
CA TYR A 54 10.14 14.75 -3.68
C TYR A 54 10.93 13.63 -2.98
N LEU A 55 11.36 13.87 -1.72
CA LEU A 55 12.04 12.84 -0.92
C LEU A 55 11.17 11.58 -0.80
N THR A 56 9.89 11.76 -0.48
CA THR A 56 8.92 10.65 -0.39
C THR A 56 8.82 9.88 -1.71
N SER A 57 8.82 10.58 -2.85
CA SER A 57 8.83 9.96 -4.18
C SER A 57 10.10 9.12 -4.40
N GLN A 58 11.29 9.66 -4.10
CA GLN A 58 12.56 8.94 -4.31
C GLN A 58 12.67 7.71 -3.40
N MET A 59 12.33 7.84 -2.13
CA MET A 59 12.32 6.73 -1.19
C MET A 59 11.30 5.66 -1.60
N GLY A 60 10.09 6.08 -1.98
CA GLY A 60 9.05 5.18 -2.45
C GLY A 60 9.46 4.40 -3.71
N ILE A 61 10.05 5.06 -4.71
CA ILE A 61 10.59 4.41 -5.93
C ILE A 61 11.61 3.32 -5.55
N ALA A 62 12.56 3.65 -4.67
CA ALA A 62 13.59 2.70 -4.24
C ALA A 62 12.99 1.49 -3.53
N VAL A 63 11.99 1.70 -2.68
CA VAL A 63 11.28 0.62 -1.98
C VAL A 63 10.51 -0.25 -2.96
N VAL A 64 9.72 0.32 -3.87
CA VAL A 64 8.97 -0.44 -4.88
C VAL A 64 9.91 -1.31 -5.71
N LYS A 65 10.98 -0.74 -6.27
CA LYS A 65 11.96 -1.50 -7.07
C LYS A 65 12.64 -2.60 -6.26
N GLY A 66 12.99 -2.33 -5.01
CA GLY A 66 13.57 -3.33 -4.11
C GLY A 66 12.62 -4.47 -3.72
N LEU A 67 11.32 -4.21 -3.68
CA LEU A 67 10.30 -5.22 -3.38
C LEU A 67 9.94 -6.05 -4.62
N GLN A 68 9.72 -5.42 -5.75
CA GLN A 68 9.26 -6.08 -6.98
C GLN A 68 10.36 -6.84 -7.72
N GLY A 69 11.63 -6.57 -7.38
CA GLY A 69 12.79 -7.17 -8.05
C GLY A 69 13.16 -6.46 -9.36
N PRO A 70 14.16 -6.97 -10.10
CA PRO A 70 14.63 -6.39 -11.34
C PRO A 70 13.53 -6.32 -12.42
N GLU A 71 13.54 -5.26 -13.22
CA GLU A 71 12.53 -5.02 -14.27
C GLU A 71 12.58 -6.04 -15.42
N ASN A 72 13.74 -6.64 -15.66
CA ASN A 72 13.97 -7.62 -16.73
C ASN A 72 13.66 -9.07 -16.34
N GLU A 73 13.26 -9.35 -15.11
CA GLU A 73 12.83 -10.67 -14.68
C GLU A 73 11.42 -10.98 -15.19
N LYS A 74 11.20 -12.23 -15.63
CA LYS A 74 9.89 -12.69 -16.09
C LYS A 74 8.83 -12.57 -15.00
N TYR A 75 9.19 -12.96 -13.77
CA TYR A 75 8.27 -12.95 -12.64
C TYR A 75 8.64 -11.87 -11.64
N ARG A 76 7.65 -11.17 -11.12
CA ARG A 76 7.85 -10.24 -10.01
C ARG A 76 8.16 -10.98 -8.72
N LYS A 77 9.05 -10.41 -7.93
CA LYS A 77 9.41 -11.00 -6.64
C LYS A 77 8.28 -10.85 -5.64
N LEU A 78 7.71 -9.65 -5.53
CA LEU A 78 6.52 -9.28 -4.77
C LEU A 78 5.73 -8.24 -5.58
N LEU A 79 4.47 -8.03 -5.23
CA LEU A 79 3.73 -6.85 -5.64
C LEU A 79 3.81 -5.81 -4.53
N ALA A 80 4.39 -4.65 -4.82
CA ALA A 80 4.42 -3.50 -3.90
C ALA A 80 3.15 -2.68 -4.06
N CYS A 81 2.66 -2.09 -2.97
CA CYS A 81 1.41 -1.33 -2.95
C CYS A 81 1.65 0.10 -2.46
N ALA A 82 1.44 1.08 -3.34
CA ALA A 82 1.47 2.49 -2.97
C ALA A 82 0.23 2.86 -2.16
N LYS A 83 0.40 3.36 -0.94
CA LYS A 83 -0.71 3.66 -0.04
C LYS A 83 -0.53 4.97 0.71
N HIS A 84 -1.62 5.55 1.16
CA HIS A 84 -3.03 5.32 0.90
C HIS A 84 -3.53 6.42 -0.05
N TYR A 85 -4.05 6.05 -1.20
CA TYR A 85 -4.42 6.94 -2.29
C TYR A 85 -5.85 7.46 -2.11
N ALA A 86 -6.07 8.72 -1.85
CA ALA A 86 -5.14 9.82 -1.68
C ALA A 86 -5.50 10.66 -0.44
N VAL A 87 -4.69 11.69 -0.16
CA VAL A 87 -4.96 12.73 0.85
C VAL A 87 -5.07 12.21 2.30
N HIS A 88 -4.47 11.07 2.61
CA HIS A 88 -4.54 10.44 3.93
C HIS A 88 -3.41 10.92 4.85
N SER A 89 -3.72 11.85 5.76
CA SER A 89 -2.79 12.34 6.80
C SER A 89 -3.53 13.12 7.90
N GLY A 90 -4.79 12.77 8.13
CA GLY A 90 -5.63 13.40 9.15
C GLY A 90 -5.57 12.69 10.50
N PRO A 91 -6.28 13.22 11.50
CA PRO A 91 -6.37 12.61 12.82
C PRO A 91 -6.88 11.17 12.75
N GLU A 92 -6.22 10.26 13.42
CA GLU A 92 -6.50 8.82 13.33
C GLU A 92 -7.92 8.44 13.76
N TRP A 93 -8.46 9.13 14.79
CA TRP A 93 -9.81 8.89 15.27
C TRP A 93 -10.92 9.20 14.26
N SER A 94 -10.65 9.99 13.24
CA SER A 94 -11.61 10.38 12.21
C SER A 94 -11.39 9.71 10.85
N ARG A 95 -10.42 8.82 10.69
CA ARG A 95 -10.03 8.27 9.39
C ARG A 95 -11.19 7.64 8.61
N HIS A 96 -12.14 6.99 9.29
CA HIS A 96 -13.34 6.36 8.70
C HIS A 96 -14.50 7.33 8.41
N THR A 97 -14.42 8.57 8.86
CA THR A 97 -15.49 9.55 8.74
C THR A 97 -15.06 10.85 8.08
N ALA A 98 -13.75 11.10 8.02
CA ALA A 98 -13.20 12.35 7.51
C ALA A 98 -13.63 12.63 6.07
N ASN A 99 -13.89 13.90 5.81
CA ASN A 99 -14.21 14.43 4.50
C ASN A 99 -13.37 15.69 4.24
N LEU A 100 -12.56 15.67 3.21
CA LEU A 100 -11.66 16.77 2.87
C LEU A 100 -12.24 17.56 1.69
N ASN A 101 -13.09 18.54 1.99
CA ASN A 101 -13.81 19.35 1.00
C ASN A 101 -13.06 20.62 0.57
N ASN A 102 -11.89 20.91 1.17
CA ASN A 102 -11.18 22.16 0.95
C ASN A 102 -9.73 21.92 0.51
N VAL A 103 -9.44 20.80 -0.13
CA VAL A 103 -8.13 20.55 -0.71
C VAL A 103 -8.01 21.38 -1.99
N SER A 104 -7.15 22.40 -1.98
CA SER A 104 -6.94 23.19 -3.17
C SER A 104 -6.35 22.33 -4.31
N PRO A 105 -6.62 22.65 -5.58
CA PRO A 105 -5.95 21.98 -6.70
C PRO A 105 -4.44 21.99 -6.56
N ARG A 106 -3.86 23.09 -6.07
CA ARG A 106 -2.43 23.20 -5.82
C ARG A 106 -1.94 22.19 -4.79
N ASP A 107 -2.61 22.10 -3.62
CA ASP A 107 -2.23 21.13 -2.59
C ASP A 107 -2.37 19.70 -3.08
N LEU A 108 -3.44 19.41 -3.83
CA LEU A 108 -3.64 18.07 -4.39
C LEU A 108 -2.49 17.69 -5.32
N TRP A 109 -2.14 18.55 -6.28
CA TRP A 109 -1.18 18.26 -7.34
C TRP A 109 0.29 18.48 -6.96
N GLU A 110 0.59 19.34 -5.99
CA GLU A 110 1.97 19.64 -5.58
C GLU A 110 2.39 18.93 -4.28
N THR A 111 1.42 18.48 -3.45
CA THR A 111 1.71 17.84 -2.16
C THR A 111 1.25 16.39 -2.12
N TYR A 112 -0.02 16.10 -2.39
CA TYR A 112 -0.59 14.77 -2.12
C TYR A 112 -0.34 13.74 -3.22
N LEU A 113 -0.41 14.14 -4.46
CA LEU A 113 -0.35 13.23 -5.61
C LEU A 113 1.06 12.94 -6.15
N PRO A 114 2.10 13.79 -5.99
CA PRO A 114 3.38 13.60 -6.66
C PRO A 114 4.06 12.27 -6.38
N ALA A 115 4.03 11.80 -5.12
CA ALA A 115 4.66 10.53 -4.77
C ALA A 115 3.95 9.34 -5.44
N PHE A 116 2.62 9.31 -5.45
CA PHE A 116 1.85 8.27 -6.16
C PHE A 116 2.15 8.27 -7.66
N LYS A 117 2.11 9.44 -8.30
CA LYS A 117 2.47 9.60 -9.72
C LYS A 117 3.87 9.05 -10.00
N ALA A 118 4.83 9.38 -9.15
CA ALA A 118 6.21 8.90 -9.29
C ALA A 118 6.32 7.38 -9.17
N LEU A 119 5.60 6.76 -8.24
CA LEU A 119 5.61 5.31 -8.08
C LEU A 119 4.94 4.60 -9.27
N VAL A 120 3.87 5.16 -9.80
CA VAL A 120 3.21 4.63 -11.01
C VAL A 120 4.15 4.75 -12.22
N GLN A 121 4.66 5.95 -12.51
CA GLN A 121 5.33 6.24 -13.78
C GLN A 121 6.84 5.90 -13.80
N LYS A 122 7.51 5.84 -12.63
CA LYS A 122 8.97 5.64 -12.54
C LYS A 122 9.38 4.35 -11.84
N ALA A 123 8.48 3.74 -11.09
CA ALA A 123 8.75 2.48 -10.37
C ALA A 123 7.84 1.33 -10.81
N ASP A 124 6.86 1.61 -11.68
CA ASP A 124 5.94 0.61 -12.21
C ASP A 124 5.30 -0.22 -11.10
N VAL A 125 4.78 0.48 -10.06
CA VAL A 125 4.17 -0.14 -8.89
C VAL A 125 2.95 -0.98 -9.30
N ARG A 126 2.83 -2.18 -8.74
CA ARG A 126 1.80 -3.16 -9.15
C ARG A 126 0.49 -3.03 -8.41
N GLU A 127 0.50 -2.35 -7.26
CA GLU A 127 -0.73 -2.13 -6.52
C GLU A 127 -0.82 -0.69 -6.03
N VAL A 128 -2.04 -0.20 -5.93
CA VAL A 128 -2.39 1.06 -5.27
C VAL A 128 -3.52 0.79 -4.29
N MET A 129 -3.36 1.22 -3.05
CA MET A 129 -4.42 1.11 -2.04
C MET A 129 -5.14 2.43 -1.90
N CYS A 130 -6.44 2.45 -2.17
CA CYS A 130 -7.27 3.62 -1.94
C CYS A 130 -7.56 3.82 -0.45
N ALA A 131 -7.66 5.09 -0.04
CA ALA A 131 -7.74 5.49 1.36
C ALA A 131 -9.17 5.44 1.92
N TYR A 132 -9.28 5.44 3.27
CA TYR A 132 -10.54 5.43 3.99
C TYR A 132 -11.43 6.65 3.75
N GLN A 133 -10.84 7.85 3.83
CA GLN A 133 -11.60 9.10 3.87
C GLN A 133 -12.26 9.46 2.54
N ARG A 134 -13.08 10.51 2.59
CA ARG A 134 -13.66 11.14 1.40
C ARG A 134 -12.80 12.32 0.94
N LEU A 135 -12.85 12.57 -0.34
CA LEU A 135 -12.35 13.79 -0.99
C LEU A 135 -13.50 14.39 -1.79
N ASP A 136 -13.88 15.63 -1.50
CA ASP A 136 -15.01 16.32 -2.12
C ASP A 136 -16.30 15.48 -2.07
N ASP A 137 -16.66 14.99 -0.87
CA ASP A 137 -17.80 14.12 -0.55
C ASP A 137 -17.73 12.69 -1.07
N ASP A 138 -16.84 12.36 -1.99
CA ASP A 138 -16.69 11.00 -2.53
C ASP A 138 -15.66 10.19 -1.73
N PRO A 139 -15.99 8.96 -1.30
CA PRO A 139 -15.02 8.03 -0.73
C PRO A 139 -13.86 7.81 -1.68
N CYS A 140 -12.60 7.86 -1.23
CA CYS A 140 -11.44 7.67 -2.11
C CYS A 140 -11.51 6.35 -2.89
N CYS A 141 -12.01 5.27 -2.27
CA CYS A 141 -12.20 3.97 -2.95
C CYS A 141 -13.44 3.92 -3.89
N GLY A 142 -14.26 4.95 -3.91
CA GLY A 142 -15.42 5.10 -4.80
C GLY A 142 -15.33 6.34 -5.68
N ASN A 143 -14.17 6.99 -5.74
CA ASN A 143 -13.97 8.25 -6.44
C ASN A 143 -13.43 8.02 -7.86
N THR A 144 -14.31 8.13 -8.84
CA THR A 144 -13.97 7.94 -10.26
C THR A 144 -12.89 8.92 -10.74
N ARG A 145 -12.89 10.16 -10.23
CA ARG A 145 -11.85 11.15 -10.59
C ARG A 145 -10.47 10.66 -10.16
N LEU A 146 -10.33 10.16 -8.93
CA LEU A 146 -9.05 9.67 -8.42
C LEU A 146 -8.64 8.39 -9.15
N LEU A 147 -9.52 7.38 -9.18
CA LEU A 147 -9.14 6.02 -9.58
C LEU A 147 -9.13 5.83 -11.09
N GLN A 148 -10.10 6.42 -11.82
CA GLN A 148 -10.17 6.28 -13.26
C GLN A 148 -9.43 7.42 -13.97
N GLN A 149 -9.86 8.68 -13.80
CA GLN A 149 -9.34 9.79 -14.59
C GLN A 149 -7.87 10.07 -14.28
N ILE A 150 -7.48 10.21 -13.01
CA ILE A 150 -6.11 10.55 -12.63
C ILE A 150 -5.20 9.31 -12.67
N LEU A 151 -5.56 8.26 -11.93
CA LEU A 151 -4.67 7.10 -11.76
C LEU A 151 -4.52 6.31 -13.07
N ARG A 152 -5.65 5.94 -13.71
CA ARG A 152 -5.61 5.09 -14.90
C ARG A 152 -5.43 5.87 -16.21
N ASP A 153 -6.27 6.87 -16.47
CA ASP A 153 -6.28 7.53 -17.77
C ASP A 153 -5.09 8.49 -17.92
N GLU A 154 -4.81 9.33 -16.91
CA GLU A 154 -3.72 10.32 -16.99
C GLU A 154 -2.34 9.71 -16.71
N TRP A 155 -2.21 8.85 -15.67
CA TRP A 155 -0.90 8.30 -15.30
C TRP A 155 -0.61 6.95 -15.94
N GLY A 156 -1.58 6.29 -16.54
CA GLY A 156 -1.44 5.03 -17.25
C GLY A 156 -1.34 3.81 -16.34
N PHE A 157 -1.87 3.88 -15.11
CA PHE A 157 -1.86 2.74 -14.19
C PHE A 157 -2.75 1.60 -14.70
N LYS A 158 -2.19 0.40 -14.85
CA LYS A 158 -2.87 -0.76 -15.45
C LYS A 158 -3.23 -1.85 -14.44
N TYR A 159 -2.63 -1.81 -13.27
CA TYR A 159 -2.62 -2.91 -12.32
C TYR A 159 -3.70 -2.79 -11.24
N LEU A 160 -3.51 -3.49 -10.13
CA LEU A 160 -4.49 -3.72 -9.09
C LEU A 160 -4.72 -2.50 -8.20
N VAL A 161 -5.97 -2.13 -8.01
CA VAL A 161 -6.40 -1.22 -6.93
C VAL A 161 -7.07 -2.04 -5.85
N VAL A 162 -6.50 -2.01 -4.64
CA VAL A 162 -7.07 -2.64 -3.45
C VAL A 162 -7.65 -1.56 -2.51
N SER A 163 -8.76 -1.85 -1.85
CA SER A 163 -9.26 -0.95 -0.80
C SER A 163 -8.43 -1.06 0.47
N ASP A 164 -8.35 0.01 1.26
CA ASP A 164 -7.96 -0.16 2.66
C ASP A 164 -9.00 -1.01 3.41
N CYS A 165 -8.59 -1.65 4.52
CA CYS A 165 -9.40 -2.68 5.17
C CYS A 165 -10.72 -2.12 5.72
N GLY A 166 -11.83 -2.55 5.13
CA GLY A 166 -13.17 -2.09 5.48
C GLY A 166 -13.58 -0.75 4.84
N ALA A 167 -12.74 -0.15 3.98
CA ALA A 167 -13.02 1.15 3.38
C ALA A 167 -14.28 1.14 2.49
N ILE A 168 -14.60 0.03 1.83
CA ILE A 168 -15.85 -0.08 1.07
C ILE A 168 -17.07 -0.13 2.01
N ALA A 169 -16.92 -0.80 3.18
CA ALA A 169 -17.97 -0.80 4.19
C ALA A 169 -18.30 0.61 4.72
N ASP A 170 -17.32 1.48 4.80
CA ASP A 170 -17.52 2.87 5.22
C ASP A 170 -18.51 3.63 4.34
N PHE A 171 -18.68 3.24 3.06
CA PHE A 171 -19.60 3.93 2.15
C PHE A 171 -21.04 3.99 2.68
N TRP A 172 -21.52 2.93 3.35
CA TRP A 172 -22.86 2.93 3.95
C TRP A 172 -22.86 3.05 5.47
N THR A 173 -21.81 2.58 6.16
CA THR A 173 -21.77 2.62 7.63
C THR A 173 -21.42 4.01 8.16
N SER A 174 -20.42 4.66 7.57
CA SER A 174 -19.81 5.90 8.06
C SER A 174 -20.07 7.11 7.16
N HIS A 175 -19.81 6.97 5.85
CA HIS A 175 -19.89 8.07 4.88
C HIS A 175 -21.31 8.41 4.44
N LYS A 176 -22.23 7.44 4.51
CA LYS A 176 -23.61 7.57 4.00
C LYS A 176 -23.70 7.92 2.51
N SER A 177 -22.67 7.54 1.73
CA SER A 177 -22.59 7.76 0.29
C SER A 177 -23.20 6.61 -0.53
N SER A 178 -23.55 5.50 0.12
CA SER A 178 -24.31 4.37 -0.42
C SER A 178 -25.40 3.95 0.55
N SER A 179 -26.50 3.39 0.03
CA SER A 179 -27.64 2.97 0.85
C SER A 179 -27.38 1.69 1.66
N ASP A 180 -26.59 0.80 1.10
CA ASP A 180 -26.32 -0.53 1.62
C ASP A 180 -25.03 -1.12 1.03
N ALA A 181 -24.70 -2.35 1.41
CA ALA A 181 -23.51 -3.06 0.96
C ALA A 181 -23.52 -3.36 -0.56
N VAL A 182 -24.71 -3.61 -1.15
CA VAL A 182 -24.82 -3.88 -2.59
C VAL A 182 -24.43 -2.64 -3.39
N HIS A 183 -25.02 -1.48 -3.05
CA HIS A 183 -24.71 -0.23 -3.74
C HIS A 183 -23.28 0.26 -3.46
N ALA A 184 -22.72 -0.06 -2.28
CA ALA A 184 -21.33 0.21 -1.97
C ALA A 184 -20.38 -0.64 -2.84
N ALA A 185 -20.67 -1.92 -3.01
CA ALA A 185 -19.90 -2.80 -3.90
C ALA A 185 -19.91 -2.28 -5.34
N VAL A 186 -21.10 -1.94 -5.87
CA VAL A 186 -21.24 -1.36 -7.21
C VAL A 186 -20.44 -0.06 -7.34
N LYS A 187 -20.60 0.87 -6.38
CA LYS A 187 -19.87 2.15 -6.41
C LYS A 187 -18.35 1.95 -6.42
N GLY A 188 -17.82 1.08 -5.55
CA GLY A 188 -16.38 0.80 -5.47
C GLY A 188 -15.85 0.18 -6.76
N THR A 189 -16.53 -0.85 -7.28
CA THR A 189 -16.16 -1.52 -8.52
C THR A 189 -16.21 -0.54 -9.71
N MET A 190 -17.32 0.14 -9.92
CA MET A 190 -17.49 1.09 -11.03
C MET A 190 -16.49 2.26 -10.99
N ALA A 191 -16.02 2.65 -9.81
CA ALA A 191 -14.98 3.68 -9.67
C ALA A 191 -13.57 3.16 -9.99
N GLY A 192 -13.34 1.85 -9.97
CA GLY A 192 -12.06 1.23 -10.34
C GLY A 192 -11.31 0.55 -9.19
N THR A 193 -11.95 0.30 -8.04
CA THR A 193 -11.39 -0.56 -6.98
C THR A 193 -11.60 -2.02 -7.35
N ASP A 194 -10.51 -2.76 -7.50
CA ASP A 194 -10.53 -4.14 -8.02
C ASP A 194 -10.76 -5.17 -6.92
N VAL A 195 -10.17 -4.98 -5.74
CA VAL A 195 -10.23 -5.92 -4.62
C VAL A 195 -10.61 -5.19 -3.33
N GLU A 196 -11.58 -5.74 -2.61
CA GLU A 196 -11.91 -5.30 -1.26
C GLU A 196 -11.00 -5.98 -0.23
N CYS A 197 -10.31 -5.18 0.59
CA CYS A 197 -9.69 -5.67 1.81
C CYS A 197 -10.67 -5.58 2.97
N GLY A 198 -10.67 -6.59 3.79
CA GLY A 198 -11.49 -6.66 4.98
C GLY A 198 -12.16 -8.01 5.08
N TYR A 199 -13.26 -8.04 5.76
CA TYR A 199 -13.97 -9.27 6.01
C TYR A 199 -15.01 -9.60 4.93
N GLY A 200 -14.77 -9.14 3.68
CA GLY A 200 -15.54 -9.51 2.48
C GLY A 200 -16.99 -9.06 2.48
N TYR A 201 -17.28 -7.95 3.11
CA TYR A 201 -18.68 -7.61 3.37
C TYR A 201 -19.41 -7.03 2.17
N ALA A 202 -18.75 -6.15 1.40
CA ALA A 202 -19.39 -5.49 0.26
C ALA A 202 -19.23 -6.31 -1.01
N TYR A 203 -18.01 -6.74 -1.36
CA TYR A 203 -17.79 -7.42 -2.64
C TYR A 203 -18.38 -8.82 -2.71
N GLN A 204 -18.70 -9.45 -1.58
CA GLN A 204 -19.55 -10.64 -1.53
C GLN A 204 -20.98 -10.39 -2.05
N LYS A 205 -21.38 -9.13 -2.18
CA LYS A 205 -22.67 -8.72 -2.74
C LYS A 205 -22.65 -8.47 -4.24
N LEU A 206 -21.49 -8.60 -4.92
CA LEU A 206 -21.42 -8.45 -6.36
C LEU A 206 -22.31 -9.44 -7.13
N PRO A 207 -22.43 -10.74 -6.76
CA PRO A 207 -23.38 -11.63 -7.42
C PRO A 207 -24.84 -11.15 -7.29
N GLU A 208 -25.22 -10.61 -6.14
CA GLU A 208 -26.54 -10.00 -5.93
C GLU A 208 -26.71 -8.74 -6.81
N ALA A 209 -25.67 -7.90 -6.90
CA ALA A 209 -25.70 -6.70 -7.72
C ALA A 209 -25.87 -7.04 -9.22
N VAL A 210 -25.19 -8.05 -9.72
CA VAL A 210 -25.35 -8.56 -11.10
C VAL A 210 -26.77 -9.08 -11.31
N SER A 211 -27.29 -9.92 -10.42
CA SER A 211 -28.65 -10.46 -10.54
C SER A 211 -29.75 -9.40 -10.53
N ARG A 212 -29.49 -8.25 -9.87
CA ARG A 212 -30.37 -7.08 -9.83
C ARG A 212 -30.15 -6.11 -11.02
N GLY A 213 -29.21 -6.42 -11.93
CA GLY A 213 -28.89 -5.56 -13.08
C GLY A 213 -28.24 -4.20 -12.70
N LEU A 214 -27.62 -4.10 -11.53
CA LEU A 214 -26.94 -2.88 -11.06
C LEU A 214 -25.51 -2.76 -11.59
N ILE A 215 -24.91 -3.88 -11.97
CA ILE A 215 -23.59 -4.00 -12.62
C ILE A 215 -23.63 -5.21 -13.55
N THR A 216 -22.80 -5.23 -14.58
CA THR A 216 -22.72 -6.40 -15.48
C THR A 216 -21.60 -7.34 -15.04
N GLU A 217 -21.67 -8.60 -15.47
CA GLU A 217 -20.62 -9.59 -15.24
C GLU A 217 -19.32 -9.17 -15.97
N GLU A 218 -19.44 -8.63 -17.18
CA GLU A 218 -18.29 -8.14 -17.95
C GLU A 218 -17.54 -7.00 -17.23
N GLU A 219 -18.24 -6.18 -16.43
CA GLU A 219 -17.57 -5.16 -15.62
C GLU A 219 -16.80 -5.81 -14.48
N VAL A 220 -17.38 -6.79 -13.79
CA VAL A 220 -16.70 -7.56 -12.73
C VAL A 220 -15.47 -8.30 -13.29
N ASP A 221 -15.58 -8.89 -14.47
CA ASP A 221 -14.50 -9.62 -15.13
C ASP A 221 -13.24 -8.76 -15.37
N LYS A 222 -13.41 -7.46 -15.68
CA LYS A 222 -12.27 -6.55 -15.83
C LYS A 222 -11.44 -6.44 -14.54
N HIS A 223 -12.08 -6.48 -13.39
CA HIS A 223 -11.43 -6.42 -12.08
C HIS A 223 -10.77 -7.74 -11.71
N VAL A 224 -11.46 -8.85 -11.99
CA VAL A 224 -10.90 -10.21 -11.83
C VAL A 224 -9.69 -10.40 -12.71
N LEU A 225 -9.72 -9.91 -13.95
CA LEU A 225 -8.58 -9.99 -14.88
C LEU A 225 -7.34 -9.33 -14.29
N ARG A 226 -7.43 -8.11 -13.76
CA ARG A 226 -6.28 -7.42 -13.13
C ARG A 226 -5.73 -8.17 -11.93
N LEU A 227 -6.61 -8.77 -11.11
CA LEU A 227 -6.18 -9.61 -10.00
C LEU A 227 -5.41 -10.84 -10.50
N MET A 228 -5.94 -11.51 -11.52
CA MET A 228 -5.30 -12.69 -12.11
C MET A 228 -3.97 -12.35 -12.79
N GLU A 229 -3.90 -11.24 -13.51
CA GLU A 229 -2.64 -10.74 -14.10
C GLU A 229 -1.55 -10.58 -13.04
N GLY A 230 -1.87 -9.98 -11.88
CA GLY A 230 -0.92 -9.87 -10.76
C GLY A 230 -0.44 -11.23 -10.25
N ARG A 231 -1.34 -12.22 -10.15
CA ARG A 231 -0.98 -13.60 -9.75
C ARG A 231 -0.11 -14.30 -10.81
N PHE A 232 -0.39 -14.09 -12.10
CA PHE A 232 0.46 -14.59 -13.18
C PHE A 232 1.85 -13.94 -13.13
N GLU A 233 1.95 -12.63 -12.89
CA GLU A 233 3.24 -11.95 -12.74
C GLU A 233 4.06 -12.46 -11.55
N LEU A 234 3.42 -12.95 -10.49
CA LEU A 234 4.09 -13.58 -9.35
C LEU A 234 4.56 -15.01 -9.63
N GLY A 235 4.10 -15.61 -10.74
CA GLY A 235 4.37 -17.00 -11.11
C GLY A 235 3.56 -18.03 -10.31
N GLU A 236 2.44 -17.62 -9.68
CA GLU A 236 1.61 -18.52 -8.87
C GLU A 236 0.89 -19.58 -9.72
N MET A 237 0.74 -19.35 -11.02
CA MET A 237 0.04 -20.25 -11.95
C MET A 237 0.98 -21.11 -12.80
N ASP A 238 2.29 -20.90 -12.65
CA ASP A 238 3.31 -21.62 -13.41
C ASP A 238 4.00 -22.69 -12.53
N ASP A 239 4.73 -23.60 -13.17
CA ASP A 239 5.58 -24.56 -12.44
C ASP A 239 6.58 -23.82 -11.54
N PRO A 240 6.62 -24.09 -10.24
CA PRO A 240 7.53 -23.43 -9.31
C PRO A 240 9.00 -23.49 -9.69
N SER A 241 9.43 -24.50 -10.46
CA SER A 241 10.81 -24.63 -10.95
C SER A 241 11.21 -23.52 -11.92
N LEU A 242 10.24 -22.92 -12.62
CA LEU A 242 10.41 -21.81 -13.56
C LEU A 242 10.55 -20.46 -12.86
N VAL A 243 10.12 -20.37 -11.61
CA VAL A 243 10.10 -19.13 -10.83
C VAL A 243 11.36 -19.05 -9.98
N ASN A 244 12.29 -18.17 -10.34
CA ASN A 244 13.57 -18.05 -9.63
C ASN A 244 13.41 -17.76 -8.13
N TRP A 245 12.36 -17.06 -7.75
CA TRP A 245 12.11 -16.63 -6.37
C TRP A 245 11.69 -17.78 -5.44
N THR A 246 11.22 -18.91 -5.95
CA THR A 246 10.91 -20.11 -5.16
C THR A 246 12.14 -20.77 -4.54
N LYS A 247 13.32 -20.46 -5.07
CA LYS A 247 14.61 -20.99 -4.62
C LYS A 247 15.18 -20.27 -3.39
N ILE A 248 14.58 -19.14 -2.98
CA ILE A 248 15.04 -18.39 -1.81
C ILE A 248 14.77 -19.19 -0.53
N PRO A 249 15.81 -19.56 0.24
CA PRO A 249 15.67 -20.44 1.40
C PRO A 249 15.31 -19.67 2.67
N MET A 250 14.74 -20.36 3.67
CA MET A 250 14.43 -19.77 4.99
C MET A 250 15.67 -19.24 5.73
N SER A 251 16.87 -19.71 5.40
CA SER A 251 18.11 -19.24 6.02
C SER A 251 18.44 -17.76 5.77
N VAL A 252 17.78 -17.11 4.80
CA VAL A 252 17.92 -15.66 4.59
C VAL A 252 17.19 -14.84 5.66
N VAL A 253 16.14 -15.42 6.27
CA VAL A 253 15.33 -14.73 7.28
C VAL A 253 16.18 -14.45 8.51
N ASN A 254 16.24 -13.16 8.89
CA ASN A 254 17.02 -12.71 10.03
C ASN A 254 18.52 -13.11 9.98
N CYS A 255 19.08 -13.29 8.79
CA CYS A 255 20.50 -13.62 8.62
C CYS A 255 21.40 -12.46 9.07
N LYS A 256 22.70 -12.75 9.28
CA LYS A 256 23.65 -11.73 9.73
C LYS A 256 23.69 -10.50 8.82
N ALA A 257 23.68 -10.70 7.49
CA ALA A 257 23.73 -9.59 6.54
C ALA A 257 22.49 -8.68 6.67
N HIS A 258 21.30 -9.23 6.89
CA HIS A 258 20.08 -8.45 7.07
C HIS A 258 20.06 -7.71 8.42
N LYS A 259 20.59 -8.32 9.49
CA LYS A 259 20.78 -7.66 10.78
C LYS A 259 21.75 -6.49 10.69
N ASP A 260 22.89 -6.70 10.02
CA ASP A 260 23.89 -5.66 9.81
C ASP A 260 23.33 -4.49 8.98
N LEU A 261 22.55 -4.80 7.93
CA LEU A 261 21.84 -3.80 7.14
C LEU A 261 20.83 -2.99 7.99
N SER A 262 20.02 -3.68 8.79
CA SER A 262 19.05 -3.04 9.69
C SER A 262 19.74 -2.10 10.70
N LEU A 263 20.84 -2.57 11.30
CA LEU A 263 21.63 -1.74 12.22
C LEU A 263 22.23 -0.52 11.51
N ASN A 264 22.75 -0.70 10.30
CA ASN A 264 23.30 0.40 9.52
C ASN A 264 22.23 1.45 9.15
N MET A 265 21.05 0.98 8.71
CA MET A 265 19.91 1.86 8.43
C MET A 265 19.48 2.63 9.69
N SER A 266 19.36 1.96 10.84
CA SER A 266 18.99 2.60 12.10
C SER A 266 19.98 3.71 12.49
N ARG A 267 21.28 3.50 12.28
CA ARG A 267 22.32 4.54 12.52
C ARG A 267 22.14 5.76 11.63
N GLN A 268 21.72 5.55 10.38
CA GLN A 268 21.53 6.65 9.42
C GLN A 268 20.21 7.43 9.63
N THR A 269 19.23 6.86 10.33
CA THR A 269 17.97 7.55 10.62
C THR A 269 18.06 8.50 11.82
N MET A 270 19.12 8.40 12.63
CA MET A 270 19.28 9.23 13.82
C MET A 270 19.75 10.63 13.45
N THR A 271 18.96 11.64 13.79
CA THR A 271 19.30 13.04 13.58
C THR A 271 19.65 13.70 14.90
N LEU A 272 20.88 14.25 15.01
CA LEU A 272 21.31 15.03 16.16
C LEU A 272 20.71 16.43 16.11
N LEU A 273 19.61 16.66 16.81
CA LEU A 273 18.93 17.95 16.82
C LEU A 273 19.64 18.98 17.71
N GLN A 274 20.28 18.54 18.81
CA GLN A 274 20.99 19.40 19.74
C GLN A 274 22.07 18.62 20.51
N ASN A 275 23.22 19.24 20.70
CA ASN A 275 24.27 18.72 21.57
C ASN A 275 24.83 19.85 22.45
N LYS A 276 24.00 20.33 23.41
CA LYS A 276 24.38 21.42 24.30
C LYS A 276 25.52 20.98 25.22
N ASN A 277 26.54 21.82 25.36
CA ASN A 277 27.75 21.56 26.14
C ASN A 277 28.54 20.30 25.72
N ASN A 278 28.39 19.84 24.49
CA ASN A 278 29.06 18.65 23.98
C ASN A 278 28.86 17.40 24.90
N VAL A 279 27.63 17.23 25.43
CA VAL A 279 27.29 16.10 26.29
C VAL A 279 27.34 14.75 25.55
N LEU A 280 27.18 14.78 24.23
CA LEU A 280 27.32 13.58 23.37
C LEU A 280 28.70 13.58 22.67
N PRO A 281 29.31 12.40 22.50
CA PRO A 281 28.90 11.08 23.01
C PRO A 281 29.00 11.00 24.54
N LEU A 282 28.07 10.25 25.15
CA LEU A 282 28.04 10.07 26.61
C LEU A 282 29.33 9.41 27.09
N SER A 283 29.88 9.93 28.23
CA SER A 283 31.04 9.32 28.87
C SER A 283 30.72 7.89 29.32
N LYS A 284 31.66 6.96 29.10
CA LYS A 284 31.55 5.58 29.59
C LYS A 284 31.59 5.48 31.14
N SER A 285 31.95 6.57 31.84
CA SER A 285 31.97 6.64 33.30
C SER A 285 30.59 6.96 33.93
N ILE A 286 29.59 7.27 33.13
CA ILE A 286 28.21 7.53 33.61
C ILE A 286 27.68 6.25 34.27
N ARG A 287 27.24 6.37 35.52
CA ARG A 287 26.72 5.25 36.32
C ARG A 287 25.20 5.22 36.43
N LYS A 288 24.53 6.33 36.13
CA LYS A 288 23.06 6.44 36.21
C LYS A 288 22.52 7.10 34.94
N ILE A 289 21.55 6.47 34.31
CA ILE A 289 20.84 6.97 33.15
C ILE A 289 19.34 6.82 33.41
N ALA A 290 18.57 7.88 33.21
CA ALA A 290 17.12 7.80 33.21
C ALA A 290 16.66 7.49 31.77
N VAL A 291 15.81 6.47 31.60
CA VAL A 291 15.09 6.17 30.36
C VAL A 291 13.63 6.49 30.64
N ILE A 292 13.07 7.47 29.91
CA ILE A 292 11.73 8.01 30.15
C ILE A 292 10.87 7.74 28.94
#